data_acc7777efaebadfbed493de8fb88265c
#
_entry.id   acc7777efaebadfbed493de8fb88265c
#
_cell.length_a   1.000
_cell.length_b   1.000
_cell.length_c   1.000
_cell.angle_alpha   90.00
_cell.angle_beta   90.00
_cell.angle_gamma   90.00
#
_symmetry.space_group_name_H-M   'P 1'
#
loop_
_entity.id
_entity.type
_entity.pdbx_description
1 polymer ?
#
loop_
_entity_poly.entity_id
_entity_poly.type
_entity_poly.pdbx_seq_one_letter_code
_entity_poly.pdbx_strand_id
1 'polypeptide(L)'
;GDAVTSTNIYLQVVAETAFTNTLFVAMPSEAARNGDYALPTVFLSVQSDESRHIGNGHSFLMSIVKEPENLDLLERDLRYAFWQNHAIVDAAIGTIVEYGTKDRDKNKESYAELWHRWIFEDYYRTYLLPLEKYGVKIHHDDIEAAWDRIVKGNYVHKVAQFFSFGWPVAFWRIDGMVDEDFEWFE
;
A
#
# COMPACT_ATOMS: atom_id res chain seq x y z
N GLY A 1 -21.73 -11.99 -2.81
CA GLY A 1 -21.25 -11.21 -3.85
C GLY A 1 -20.31 -10.12 -3.41
N ASP A 2 -20.82 -8.99 -3.03
CA ASP A 2 -20.03 -7.76 -2.86
C ASP A 2 -18.88 -7.88 -1.85
N ALA A 3 -19.12 -8.50 -0.70
CA ALA A 3 -18.07 -8.65 0.33
C ALA A 3 -16.87 -9.46 -0.15
N VAL A 4 -17.10 -10.54 -0.91
CA VAL A 4 -16.01 -11.35 -1.46
C VAL A 4 -15.24 -10.58 -2.52
N THR A 5 -15.95 -9.86 -3.38
CA THR A 5 -15.36 -9.02 -4.41
C THR A 5 -14.52 -7.91 -3.79
N SER A 6 -15.07 -7.14 -2.86
CA SER A 6 -14.35 -6.08 -2.16
C SER A 6 -13.11 -6.62 -1.44
N THR A 7 -13.23 -7.73 -0.72
CA THR A 7 -12.08 -8.35 -0.03
C THR A 7 -10.97 -8.72 -1.01
N ASN A 8 -11.31 -9.30 -2.15
CA ASN A 8 -10.32 -9.65 -3.17
C ASN A 8 -9.62 -8.41 -3.74
N ILE A 9 -10.37 -7.34 -4.05
CA ILE A 9 -9.80 -6.08 -4.53
C ILE A 9 -8.85 -5.48 -3.49
N TYR A 10 -9.27 -5.43 -2.22
CA TYR A 10 -8.46 -4.88 -1.14
C TYR A 10 -7.15 -5.64 -0.93
N LEU A 11 -7.21 -6.96 -0.85
CA LEU A 11 -6.06 -7.79 -0.55
C LEU A 11 -5.20 -8.01 -1.79
N GLN A 12 -5.71 -8.71 -2.79
CA GLN A 12 -4.89 -9.22 -3.88
C GLN A 12 -4.58 -8.16 -4.94
N VAL A 13 -5.56 -7.30 -5.26
CA VAL A 13 -5.34 -6.31 -6.34
C VAL A 13 -4.58 -5.08 -5.83
N VAL A 14 -4.84 -4.61 -4.62
CA VAL A 14 -4.21 -3.39 -4.10
C VAL A 14 -3.11 -3.71 -3.10
N ALA A 15 -3.44 -4.36 -1.97
CA ALA A 15 -2.46 -4.58 -0.91
C ALA A 15 -1.27 -5.42 -1.41
N GLU A 16 -1.52 -6.59 -1.95
CA GLU A 16 -0.45 -7.51 -2.37
C GLU A 16 0.29 -7.01 -3.62
N THR A 17 -0.41 -6.44 -4.60
CA THR A 17 0.23 -5.97 -5.84
C THR A 17 1.05 -4.69 -5.65
N ALA A 18 0.58 -3.75 -4.83
CA ALA A 18 1.24 -2.47 -4.62
C ALA A 18 2.08 -2.46 -3.34
N PHE A 19 1.42 -2.54 -2.19
CA PHE A 19 2.01 -2.18 -0.91
C PHE A 19 2.79 -3.32 -0.27
N THR A 20 2.34 -4.56 -0.39
CA THR A 20 3.10 -5.72 0.10
C THR A 20 4.42 -5.86 -0.65
N ASN A 21 4.46 -5.51 -1.93
CA ASN A 21 5.68 -5.52 -2.72
C ASN A 21 6.72 -4.52 -2.15
N THR A 22 6.29 -3.33 -1.74
CA THR A 22 7.19 -2.39 -1.04
C THR A 22 7.70 -2.98 0.28
N LEU A 23 6.86 -3.68 1.03
CA LEU A 23 7.22 -4.36 2.27
C LEU A 23 8.24 -5.46 2.05
N PHE A 24 8.03 -6.33 1.06
CA PHE A 24 8.88 -7.48 0.74
C PHE A 24 10.26 -7.10 0.21
N VAL A 25 10.45 -5.89 -0.24
CA VAL A 25 11.77 -5.40 -0.68
C VAL A 25 12.41 -4.52 0.39
N ALA A 26 11.65 -3.61 0.98
CA ALA A 26 12.18 -2.64 1.95
C ALA A 26 12.62 -3.31 3.26
N MET A 27 11.77 -4.14 3.85
CA MET A 27 12.07 -4.78 5.16
C MET A 27 13.28 -5.69 5.12
N PRO A 28 13.43 -6.61 4.15
CA PRO A 28 14.61 -7.43 4.02
C PRO A 28 15.88 -6.61 3.79
N SER A 29 15.81 -5.56 3.02
CA SER A 29 16.93 -4.67 2.76
C SER A 29 17.43 -4.00 4.05
N GLU A 30 16.50 -3.47 4.85
CA GLU A 30 16.85 -2.86 6.14
C GLU A 30 17.37 -3.88 7.15
N ALA A 31 16.77 -5.07 7.21
CA ALA A 31 17.24 -6.15 8.06
C ALA A 31 18.68 -6.54 7.72
N ALA A 32 18.98 -6.74 6.43
CA ALA A 32 20.33 -7.06 5.97
C ALA A 32 21.35 -5.95 6.31
N ARG A 33 20.98 -4.68 6.17
CA ARG A 33 21.82 -3.54 6.57
C ARG A 33 22.13 -3.51 8.06
N ASN A 34 21.23 -4.05 8.88
CA ASN A 34 21.41 -4.19 10.33
C ASN A 34 22.05 -5.53 10.74
N GLY A 35 22.48 -6.35 9.78
CA GLY A 35 23.16 -7.63 10.01
C GLY A 35 22.23 -8.83 10.23
N ASP A 36 20.93 -8.66 10.06
CA ASP A 36 19.97 -9.77 10.07
C ASP A 36 19.79 -10.32 8.64
N TYR A 37 20.30 -11.51 8.41
CA TYR A 37 20.18 -12.23 7.13
C TYR A 37 19.10 -13.33 7.16
N ALA A 38 18.51 -13.59 8.31
CA ALA A 38 17.44 -14.58 8.44
C ALA A 38 16.12 -14.00 7.88
N LEU A 39 15.79 -12.78 8.21
CA LEU A 39 14.57 -12.11 7.74
C LEU A 39 14.49 -12.03 6.21
N PRO A 40 15.55 -11.61 5.47
CA PRO A 40 15.55 -11.67 4.00
C PRO A 40 15.21 -13.04 3.43
N THR A 41 15.73 -14.11 4.03
CA THR A 41 15.48 -15.49 3.59
C THR A 41 14.00 -15.86 3.75
N VAL A 42 13.41 -15.51 4.88
CA VAL A 42 11.98 -15.74 5.14
C VAL A 42 11.12 -14.97 4.14
N PHE A 43 11.40 -13.69 3.92
CA PHE A 43 10.63 -12.86 2.99
C PHE A 43 10.70 -13.35 1.54
N LEU A 44 11.88 -13.77 1.07
CA LEU A 44 12.03 -14.37 -0.26
C LEU A 44 11.19 -15.65 -0.43
N SER A 45 11.07 -16.45 0.62
CA SER A 45 10.23 -17.65 0.61
C SER A 45 8.75 -17.28 0.47
N VAL A 46 8.29 -16.29 1.25
CA VAL A 46 6.90 -15.83 1.22
C VAL A 46 6.56 -15.13 -0.09
N GLN A 47 7.46 -14.33 -0.63
CA GLN A 47 7.26 -13.61 -1.90
C GLN A 47 6.92 -14.54 -3.08
N SER A 48 7.43 -15.76 -3.06
CA SER A 48 7.07 -16.77 -4.06
C SER A 48 5.56 -17.11 -4.04
N ASP A 49 4.93 -17.08 -2.88
CA ASP A 49 3.49 -17.34 -2.75
C ASP A 49 2.67 -16.10 -3.09
N GLU A 50 3.14 -14.91 -2.75
CA GLU A 50 2.50 -13.64 -3.14
C GLU A 50 2.32 -13.49 -4.65
N SER A 51 3.27 -13.95 -5.44
CA SER A 51 3.16 -13.92 -6.89
C SER A 51 1.96 -14.72 -7.42
N ARG A 52 1.56 -15.79 -6.73
CA ARG A 52 0.35 -16.56 -7.07
C ARG A 52 -0.92 -15.84 -6.66
N HIS A 53 -0.92 -15.17 -5.52
CA HIS A 53 -2.06 -14.36 -5.04
C HIS A 53 -2.31 -13.20 -6.01
N ILE A 54 -1.28 -12.48 -6.40
CA ILE A 54 -1.37 -11.40 -7.40
C ILE A 54 -1.94 -11.93 -8.72
N GLY A 55 -1.47 -13.09 -9.20
CA GLY A 55 -1.99 -13.72 -10.41
C GLY A 55 -3.47 -14.10 -10.29
N ASN A 56 -3.88 -14.62 -9.14
CA ASN A 56 -5.28 -14.94 -8.86
C ASN A 56 -6.14 -13.65 -8.80
N GLY A 57 -5.66 -12.63 -8.10
CA GLY A 57 -6.33 -11.33 -8.00
C GLY A 57 -6.52 -10.68 -9.36
N HIS A 58 -5.49 -10.73 -10.22
CA HIS A 58 -5.61 -10.23 -11.58
C HIS A 58 -6.64 -11.01 -12.40
N SER A 59 -6.64 -12.33 -12.33
CA SER A 59 -7.62 -13.16 -13.04
C SER A 59 -9.04 -12.88 -12.59
N PHE A 60 -9.24 -12.67 -11.29
CA PHE A 60 -10.52 -12.29 -10.71
C PHE A 60 -10.96 -10.90 -11.18
N LEU A 61 -10.06 -9.91 -11.11
CA LEU A 61 -10.29 -8.55 -11.59
C LEU A 61 -10.73 -8.55 -13.06
N MET A 62 -10.06 -9.34 -13.91
CA MET A 62 -10.41 -9.47 -15.32
C MET A 62 -11.79 -10.10 -15.57
N SER A 63 -12.34 -10.80 -14.59
CA SER A 63 -13.72 -11.29 -14.64
C SER A 63 -14.72 -10.20 -14.25
N ILE A 64 -14.38 -9.37 -13.25
CA ILE A 64 -15.23 -8.28 -12.77
C ILE A 64 -15.42 -7.20 -13.85
N VAL A 65 -14.34 -6.79 -14.53
CA VAL A 65 -14.37 -5.69 -15.52
C VAL A 65 -15.14 -6.02 -16.78
N LYS A 66 -15.52 -7.28 -16.99
CA LYS A 66 -16.37 -7.68 -18.14
C LYS A 66 -17.82 -7.29 -17.98
N GLU A 67 -18.26 -7.06 -16.75
CA GLU A 67 -19.64 -6.73 -16.42
C GLU A 67 -19.72 -5.25 -16.07
N PRO A 68 -20.27 -4.40 -16.97
CA PRO A 68 -20.27 -2.95 -16.79
C PRO A 68 -20.91 -2.46 -15.48
N GLU A 69 -21.88 -3.19 -14.94
CA GLU A 69 -22.54 -2.87 -13.68
C GLU A 69 -21.62 -2.96 -12.46
N ASN A 70 -20.45 -3.60 -12.59
CA ASN A 70 -19.48 -3.71 -11.51
C ASN A 70 -18.48 -2.53 -11.47
N LEU A 71 -18.39 -1.73 -12.54
CA LEU A 71 -17.32 -0.74 -12.68
C LEU A 71 -17.33 0.32 -11.59
N ASP A 72 -18.50 0.82 -11.19
CA ASP A 72 -18.62 1.83 -10.13
C ASP A 72 -18.20 1.27 -8.76
N LEU A 73 -18.55 0.02 -8.47
CA LEU A 73 -18.12 -0.66 -7.24
C LEU A 73 -16.62 -0.91 -7.25
N LEU A 74 -16.09 -1.34 -8.38
CA LEU A 74 -14.66 -1.57 -8.55
C LEU A 74 -13.85 -0.29 -8.38
N GLU A 75 -14.29 0.81 -8.99
CA GLU A 75 -13.66 2.14 -8.83
C GLU A 75 -13.59 2.52 -7.36
N ARG A 76 -14.73 2.45 -6.66
CA ARG A 76 -14.81 2.74 -5.24
C ARG A 76 -13.84 1.88 -4.43
N ASP A 77 -13.85 0.58 -4.63
CA ASP A 77 -13.08 -0.36 -3.84
C ASP A 77 -11.58 -0.23 -4.10
N LEU A 78 -11.16 0.02 -5.35
CA LEU A 78 -9.76 0.32 -5.68
C LEU A 78 -9.27 1.58 -4.97
N ARG A 79 -10.08 2.63 -4.98
CA ARG A 79 -9.75 3.90 -4.34
C ARG A 79 -9.64 3.79 -2.83
N TYR A 80 -10.64 3.16 -2.19
CA TYR A 80 -10.62 2.92 -0.74
C TYR A 80 -9.42 2.08 -0.31
N ALA A 81 -9.17 0.98 -1.00
CA ALA A 81 -8.06 0.10 -0.71
C ALA A 81 -6.71 0.83 -0.86
N PHE A 82 -6.55 1.65 -1.90
CA PHE A 82 -5.35 2.44 -2.11
C PHE A 82 -5.10 3.40 -0.93
N TRP A 83 -6.10 4.19 -0.56
CA TRP A 83 -5.95 5.17 0.52
C TRP A 83 -5.72 4.55 1.89
N GLN A 84 -6.38 3.44 2.21
CA GLN A 84 -6.15 2.73 3.47
C GLN A 84 -4.73 2.17 3.54
N ASN A 85 -4.27 1.53 2.48
CA ASN A 85 -2.90 1.01 2.43
C ASN A 85 -1.86 2.14 2.46
N HIS A 86 -2.10 3.22 1.72
CA HIS A 86 -1.25 4.41 1.78
C HIS A 86 -1.13 4.97 3.19
N ALA A 87 -2.25 5.11 3.90
CA ALA A 87 -2.25 5.66 5.25
C ALA A 87 -1.50 4.77 6.26
N ILE A 88 -1.61 3.45 6.14
CA ILE A 88 -1.09 2.48 7.11
C ILE A 88 0.29 1.97 6.68
N VAL A 89 0.36 1.37 5.51
CA VAL A 89 1.56 0.64 5.07
C VAL A 89 2.69 1.60 4.73
N ASP A 90 2.42 2.65 3.97
CA ASP A 90 3.44 3.64 3.60
C ASP A 90 3.97 4.39 4.82
N ALA A 91 3.13 4.67 5.82
CA ALA A 91 3.61 5.29 7.06
C ALA A 91 4.57 4.37 7.82
N ALA A 92 4.23 3.08 7.94
CA ALA A 92 5.07 2.11 8.63
C ALA A 92 6.38 1.83 7.88
N ILE A 93 6.28 1.48 6.59
CA ILE A 93 7.45 1.14 5.77
C ILE A 93 8.34 2.36 5.57
N GLY A 94 7.77 3.52 5.29
CA GLY A 94 8.53 4.76 5.14
C GLY A 94 9.35 5.09 6.39
N THR A 95 8.79 4.87 7.57
CA THR A 95 9.55 5.06 8.83
C THR A 95 10.67 4.05 8.98
N ILE A 96 10.43 2.78 8.68
CA ILE A 96 11.46 1.74 8.73
C ILE A 96 12.60 2.06 7.77
N VAL A 97 12.28 2.39 6.52
CA VAL A 97 13.27 2.74 5.51
C VAL A 97 14.07 4.00 5.90
N GLU A 98 13.39 5.02 6.39
CA GLU A 98 14.05 6.30 6.69
C GLU A 98 14.87 6.28 7.99
N TYR A 99 14.44 5.51 8.99
CA TYR A 99 15.00 5.55 10.34
C TYR A 99 15.45 4.20 10.91
N GLY A 100 15.21 3.09 10.20
CA GLY A 100 15.47 1.75 10.69
C GLY A 100 16.96 1.38 10.78
N THR A 101 17.84 2.11 10.10
CA THR A 101 19.29 1.89 10.11
C THR A 101 19.96 2.96 10.94
N LYS A 102 20.78 2.53 11.91
CA LYS A 102 21.47 3.41 12.87
C LYS A 102 22.45 4.37 12.19
N ASP A 103 23.25 3.83 11.29
CA ASP A 103 24.23 4.58 10.50
C ASP A 103 23.68 4.71 9.08
N ARG A 104 22.94 5.79 8.85
CA ARG A 104 22.30 6.03 7.57
C ARG A 104 23.35 6.12 6.45
N ASP A 105 23.39 5.11 5.60
CA ASP A 105 24.22 5.14 4.40
C ASP A 105 23.78 6.29 3.51
N LYS A 106 24.70 7.17 3.16
CA LYS A 106 24.44 8.32 2.28
C LYS A 106 23.96 7.93 0.88
N ASN A 107 24.22 6.70 0.48
CA ASN A 107 23.79 6.15 -0.81
C ASN A 107 22.50 5.34 -0.72
N LYS A 108 21.85 5.34 0.44
CA LYS A 108 20.57 4.66 0.62
C LYS A 108 19.47 5.43 -0.09
N GLU A 109 18.71 4.74 -0.91
CA GLU A 109 17.51 5.29 -1.51
C GLU A 109 16.52 5.74 -0.42
N SER A 110 15.93 6.90 -0.61
CA SER A 110 14.84 7.37 0.24
C SER A 110 13.57 6.55 0.01
N TYR A 111 12.65 6.57 0.96
CA TYR A 111 11.36 5.92 0.74
C TYR A 111 10.58 6.57 -0.42
N ALA A 112 10.75 7.86 -0.65
CA ALA A 112 10.13 8.54 -1.79
C ALA A 112 10.59 7.95 -3.14
N GLU A 113 11.89 7.67 -3.29
CA GLU A 113 12.43 7.04 -4.51
C GLU A 113 11.90 5.61 -4.69
N LEU A 114 11.83 4.83 -3.60
CA LEU A 114 11.27 3.49 -3.61
C LEU A 114 9.77 3.51 -3.94
N TRP A 115 9.00 4.43 -3.32
CA TRP A 115 7.58 4.60 -3.58
C TRP A 115 7.30 4.96 -5.03
N HIS A 116 8.09 5.90 -5.61
CA HIS A 116 7.97 6.26 -7.01
C HIS A 116 8.15 5.03 -7.92
N ARG A 117 9.16 4.22 -7.65
CA ARG A 117 9.42 3.01 -8.44
C ARG A 117 8.31 1.98 -8.32
N TRP A 118 7.88 1.64 -7.11
CA TRP A 118 6.97 0.51 -6.91
C TRP A 118 5.50 0.87 -6.98
N ILE A 119 5.12 2.03 -6.45
CA ILE A 119 3.71 2.45 -6.47
C ILE A 119 3.41 3.21 -7.76
N PHE A 120 4.22 4.19 -8.15
CA PHE A 120 3.93 4.98 -9.32
C PHE A 120 4.25 4.24 -10.64
N GLU A 121 5.46 3.71 -10.80
CA GLU A 121 5.86 3.07 -12.06
C GLU A 121 5.27 1.66 -12.22
N ASP A 122 5.40 0.81 -11.20
CA ASP A 122 4.94 -0.57 -11.30
C ASP A 122 3.43 -0.68 -11.12
N TYR A 123 2.91 -0.32 -9.94
CA TYR A 123 1.49 -0.52 -9.69
C TYR A 123 0.61 0.41 -10.52
N TYR A 124 0.77 1.72 -10.39
CA TYR A 124 -0.12 2.67 -11.05
C TYR A 124 0.02 2.60 -12.58
N ARG A 125 1.20 2.81 -13.14
CA ARG A 125 1.39 2.89 -14.59
C ARG A 125 1.28 1.56 -15.30
N THR A 126 1.80 0.50 -14.70
CA THR A 126 1.91 -0.81 -15.38
C THR A 126 0.69 -1.69 -15.12
N TYR A 127 0.09 -1.60 -13.93
CA TYR A 127 -1.00 -2.49 -13.54
C TYR A 127 -2.36 -1.78 -13.54
N LEU A 128 -2.48 -0.62 -12.88
CA LEU A 128 -3.76 0.04 -12.67
C LEU A 128 -4.24 0.82 -13.91
N LEU A 129 -3.39 1.68 -14.47
CA LEU A 129 -3.73 2.55 -15.60
C LEU A 129 -4.25 1.77 -16.84
N PRO A 130 -3.73 0.59 -17.21
CA PRO A 130 -4.28 -0.19 -18.31
C PRO A 130 -5.73 -0.63 -18.14
N LEU A 131 -6.30 -0.57 -16.94
CA LEU A 131 -7.71 -0.92 -16.70
C LEU A 131 -8.67 0.09 -17.32
N GLU A 132 -8.23 1.32 -17.63
CA GLU A 132 -9.04 2.33 -18.32
C GLU A 132 -9.58 1.83 -19.67
N LYS A 133 -8.85 0.98 -20.36
CA LYS A 133 -9.31 0.36 -21.62
C LYS A 133 -10.54 -0.54 -21.45
N TYR A 134 -10.83 -0.95 -20.22
CA TYR A 134 -12.02 -1.72 -19.87
C TYR A 134 -13.14 -0.86 -19.26
N GLY A 135 -12.96 0.46 -19.23
CA GLY A 135 -13.96 1.40 -18.70
C GLY A 135 -13.82 1.68 -17.20
N VAL A 136 -12.80 1.16 -16.54
CA VAL A 136 -12.51 1.48 -15.13
C VAL A 136 -12.01 2.91 -15.07
N LYS A 137 -12.63 3.74 -14.22
CA LYS A 137 -12.16 5.10 -13.99
C LYS A 137 -11.02 5.08 -12.98
N ILE A 138 -9.88 5.59 -13.38
CA ILE A 138 -8.71 5.71 -12.52
C ILE A 138 -8.57 7.16 -12.05
N HIS A 139 -8.44 7.33 -10.73
CA HIS A 139 -8.29 8.64 -10.09
C HIS A 139 -6.82 9.04 -10.04
N HIS A 140 -6.38 9.74 -11.08
CA HIS A 140 -5.00 10.23 -11.21
C HIS A 140 -4.63 11.17 -10.04
N ASP A 141 -5.57 12.01 -9.64
CA ASP A 141 -5.40 12.98 -8.54
C ASP A 141 -5.06 12.32 -7.21
N ASP A 142 -5.57 11.11 -6.97
CA ASP A 142 -5.26 10.35 -5.75
C ASP A 142 -3.78 9.94 -5.71
N ILE A 143 -3.22 9.56 -6.84
CA ILE A 143 -1.80 9.20 -6.95
C ILE A 143 -0.91 10.43 -6.74
N GLU A 144 -1.27 11.56 -7.32
CA GLU A 144 -0.55 12.83 -7.13
C GLU A 144 -0.62 13.30 -5.67
N ALA A 145 -1.79 13.21 -5.05
CA ALA A 145 -1.98 13.56 -3.64
C ALA A 145 -1.19 12.64 -2.71
N ALA A 146 -1.15 11.34 -3.00
CA ALA A 146 -0.34 10.39 -2.25
C ALA A 146 1.17 10.69 -2.40
N TRP A 147 1.62 10.97 -3.63
CA TRP A 147 3.01 11.38 -3.89
C TRP A 147 3.40 12.62 -3.09
N ASP A 148 2.55 13.62 -3.08
CA ASP A 148 2.76 14.85 -2.30
C ASP A 148 2.93 14.55 -0.80
N ARG A 149 2.16 13.62 -0.26
CA ARG A 149 2.28 13.16 1.14
C ARG A 149 3.59 12.43 1.39
N ILE A 150 4.04 11.59 0.45
CA ILE A 150 5.31 10.87 0.56
C ILE A 150 6.48 11.85 0.58
N VAL A 151 6.55 12.78 -0.37
CA VAL A 151 7.66 13.74 -0.50
C VAL A 151 7.70 14.75 0.66
N LYS A 152 6.55 15.22 1.09
CA LYS A 152 6.42 16.20 2.19
C LYS A 152 6.30 15.55 3.57
N GLY A 153 6.23 14.23 3.63
CA GLY A 153 5.84 13.51 4.81
C GLY A 153 6.88 13.49 5.93
N ASN A 154 6.40 13.67 7.15
CA ASN A 154 7.15 13.35 8.36
C ASN A 154 6.70 11.96 8.85
N TYR A 155 7.49 10.94 8.54
CA TYR A 155 7.14 9.55 8.86
C TYR A 155 7.04 9.29 10.36
N VAL A 156 7.86 9.95 11.18
CA VAL A 156 7.76 9.82 12.64
C VAL A 156 6.41 10.32 13.14
N HIS A 157 5.93 11.44 12.62
CA HIS A 157 4.61 11.95 12.96
C HIS A 157 3.49 11.02 12.47
N LYS A 158 3.57 10.52 11.24
CA LYS A 158 2.60 9.56 10.68
C LYS A 158 2.53 8.26 11.49
N VAL A 159 3.69 7.73 11.92
CA VAL A 159 3.72 6.53 12.76
C VAL A 159 3.17 6.82 14.15
N ALA A 160 3.46 7.99 14.74
CA ALA A 160 2.88 8.39 15.99
C ALA A 160 1.34 8.48 15.88
N GLN A 161 0.82 9.05 14.80
CA GLN A 161 -0.61 9.07 14.52
C GLN A 161 -1.17 7.64 14.35
N PHE A 162 -0.52 6.79 13.58
CA PHE A 162 -0.94 5.41 13.41
C PHE A 162 -1.05 4.66 14.74
N PHE A 163 -0.04 4.73 15.59
CA PHE A 163 -0.08 4.06 16.89
C PHE A 163 -1.03 4.71 17.88
N SER A 164 -1.22 6.03 17.82
CA SER A 164 -2.10 6.74 18.73
C SER A 164 -3.58 6.64 18.34
N PHE A 165 -3.89 6.64 17.05
CA PHE A 165 -5.24 6.73 16.52
C PHE A 165 -5.63 5.54 15.65
N GLY A 166 -4.82 5.21 14.67
CA GLY A 166 -5.13 4.17 13.70
C GLY A 166 -5.19 2.77 14.31
N TRP A 167 -4.21 2.42 15.13
CA TRP A 167 -4.17 1.12 15.79
C TRP A 167 -5.34 0.89 16.75
N PRO A 168 -5.65 1.81 17.66
CA PRO A 168 -6.84 1.68 18.51
C PRO A 168 -8.14 1.65 17.72
N VAL A 169 -8.26 2.40 16.65
CA VAL A 169 -9.47 2.42 15.81
C VAL A 169 -9.69 1.12 15.04
N ALA A 170 -8.63 0.45 14.62
CA ALA A 170 -8.72 -0.84 13.96
C ALA A 170 -9.31 -1.94 14.88
N PHE A 171 -9.18 -1.79 16.20
CA PHE A 171 -9.61 -2.78 17.16
C PHE A 171 -10.64 -2.25 18.17
N TRP A 172 -10.60 -0.98 18.54
CA TRP A 172 -11.47 -0.34 19.54
C TRP A 172 -11.35 1.18 19.44
N ARG A 173 -12.45 1.86 19.62
CA ARG A 173 -12.47 3.32 19.66
C ARG A 173 -12.08 3.76 21.08
N ILE A 174 -11.15 4.72 21.19
CA ILE A 174 -10.77 5.32 22.47
C ILE A 174 -11.76 6.45 22.77
N ASP A 175 -12.27 6.49 24.02
CA ASP A 175 -13.14 7.56 24.47
C ASP A 175 -12.43 8.93 24.34
N GLY A 176 -13.14 9.90 23.80
CA GLY A 176 -12.64 11.26 23.59
C GLY A 176 -12.02 11.52 22.22
N MET A 177 -11.90 10.52 21.35
CA MET A 177 -11.54 10.74 19.96
C MET A 177 -12.75 11.30 19.20
N VAL A 178 -12.50 12.30 18.36
CA VAL A 178 -13.48 12.94 17.51
C VAL A 178 -13.27 12.51 16.05
N ASP A 179 -14.30 12.69 15.23
CA ASP A 179 -14.23 12.22 13.83
C ASP A 179 -13.14 12.95 13.03
N GLU A 180 -12.83 14.19 13.36
CA GLU A 180 -11.74 14.98 12.77
C GLU A 180 -10.35 14.35 12.97
N ASP A 181 -10.15 13.54 13.99
CA ASP A 181 -8.91 12.79 14.19
C ASP A 181 -8.69 11.71 13.10
N PHE A 182 -9.73 11.41 12.33
CA PHE A 182 -9.76 10.36 11.30
C PHE A 182 -9.98 10.89 9.89
N GLU A 183 -10.12 12.19 9.68
CA GLU A 183 -10.33 12.80 8.35
C GLU A 183 -9.27 12.37 7.31
N TRP A 184 -8.11 11.96 7.75
CA TRP A 184 -7.05 11.46 6.88
C TRP A 184 -7.26 10.00 6.43
N PHE A 185 -8.30 9.31 6.92
CA PHE A 185 -8.75 8.00 6.43
C PHE A 185 -9.88 8.12 5.39
N GLU A 186 -10.50 9.28 5.27
CA GLU A 186 -11.53 9.58 4.29
C GLU A 186 -10.93 10.15 3.00
#